data_ae12badf64fc5f571f76bfc95d8b9b29
#
_entry.id   ae12badf64fc5f571f76bfc95d8b9b29
#
_cell.length_a   1.000
_cell.length_b   1.000
_cell.length_c   1.000
_cell.angle_alpha   90.00
_cell.angle_beta   90.00
_cell.angle_gamma   90.00
#
_symmetry.space_group_name_H-M   'P 1'
#
loop_
_entity.id
_entity.type
_entity.pdbx_description
1 polymer ?
#
loop_
_entity_poly.entity_id
_entity_poly.type
_entity_poly.pdbx_seq_one_letter_code
_entity_poly.pdbx_strand_id
1 'polypeptide(L)'
;MGCLMNLLWLLLGGIFTAVEYLISSILMMLTIIGIPFGMQTLKLAGLALWPFGKEVRSGNRSGGCLYILMNILWIFLGGIWICLAHLVFGAILCITIIGIPFGLQHFKLAALALSPFGKDIITV
;
A
#
# COMPACT_ATOMS: atom_id res chain seq x y z
N MET A 1 6.70 18.17 -11.13
CA MET A 1 7.52 16.98 -10.84
C MET A 1 6.67 15.84 -10.30
N GLY A 2 5.86 16.08 -9.26
CA GLY A 2 5.05 15.00 -8.67
C GLY A 2 4.09 14.34 -9.65
N CYS A 3 3.46 15.11 -10.53
CA CYS A 3 2.52 14.57 -11.51
C CYS A 3 3.23 13.64 -12.50
N LEU A 4 4.36 14.04 -13.03
CA LEU A 4 5.12 13.19 -13.96
C LEU A 4 5.60 11.92 -13.29
N MET A 5 6.12 12.02 -12.07
CA MET A 5 6.58 10.85 -11.33
C MET A 5 5.44 9.88 -11.04
N ASN A 6 4.26 10.39 -10.70
CA ASN A 6 3.09 9.53 -10.47
C ASN A 6 2.62 8.85 -11.75
N LEU A 7 2.66 9.57 -12.90
CA LEU A 7 2.29 8.97 -14.17
C LEU A 7 3.24 7.84 -14.56
N LEU A 8 4.54 8.05 -14.37
CA LEU A 8 5.52 6.99 -14.60
C LEU A 8 5.36 5.83 -13.65
N TRP A 9 5.02 6.14 -12.38
CA TRP A 9 4.77 5.13 -11.36
C TRP A 9 3.65 4.18 -11.78
N LEU A 10 2.57 4.69 -12.37
CA LEU A 10 1.47 3.85 -12.81
C LEU A 10 1.96 2.76 -13.78
N LEU A 11 2.88 3.10 -14.67
CA LEU A 11 3.45 2.14 -15.62
C LEU A 11 4.46 1.19 -14.97
N LEU A 12 5.08 1.61 -13.87
CA LEU A 12 6.17 0.87 -13.22
C LEU A 12 5.68 0.00 -12.04
N GLY A 13 4.42 -0.35 -12.02
CA GLY A 13 3.86 -1.26 -11.03
C GLY A 13 2.74 -0.69 -10.19
N GLY A 14 2.48 0.62 -10.25
CA GLY A 14 1.46 1.26 -9.43
C GLY A 14 0.06 0.74 -9.69
N ILE A 15 -0.30 0.56 -10.97
CA ILE A 15 -1.62 0.02 -11.32
C ILE A 15 -1.77 -1.40 -10.78
N PHE A 16 -0.75 -2.23 -10.93
CA PHE A 16 -0.80 -3.61 -10.48
C PHE A 16 -1.04 -3.70 -8.97
N THR A 17 -0.26 -2.97 -8.18
CA THR A 17 -0.39 -3.00 -6.72
C THR A 17 -1.68 -2.35 -6.25
N ALA A 18 -2.16 -1.31 -6.93
CA ALA A 18 -3.45 -0.69 -6.61
C ALA A 18 -4.61 -1.67 -6.83
N VAL A 19 -4.56 -2.45 -7.91
CA VAL A 19 -5.58 -3.47 -8.17
C VAL A 19 -5.54 -4.54 -7.08
N GLU A 20 -4.35 -4.95 -6.64
CA GLU A 20 -4.23 -5.90 -5.53
C GLU A 20 -4.87 -5.34 -4.25
N TYR A 21 -4.63 -4.07 -3.93
CA TYR A 21 -5.28 -3.44 -2.78
C TYR A 21 -6.79 -3.41 -2.93
N LEU A 22 -7.27 -3.09 -4.13
CA LEU A 22 -8.72 -3.02 -4.39
C LEU A 22 -9.38 -4.38 -4.16
N ILE A 23 -8.83 -5.44 -4.74
CA ILE A 23 -9.37 -6.79 -4.61
C ILE A 23 -9.34 -7.24 -3.15
N SER A 24 -8.22 -7.04 -2.49
CA SER A 24 -8.06 -7.44 -1.09
C SER A 24 -8.97 -6.65 -0.16
N SER A 25 -9.21 -5.38 -0.46
CA SER A 25 -10.13 -4.54 0.31
C SER A 25 -11.57 -5.04 0.19
N ILE A 26 -11.98 -5.44 -1.01
CA ILE A 26 -13.31 -6.00 -1.22
C ILE A 26 -13.47 -7.30 -0.42
N LEU A 27 -12.46 -8.17 -0.45
CA LEU A 27 -12.49 -9.40 0.34
C LEU A 27 -12.62 -9.10 1.83
N MET A 28 -11.90 -8.11 2.32
CA MET A 28 -11.99 -7.69 3.73
C MET A 28 -13.39 -7.18 4.06
N MET A 29 -14.00 -6.42 3.14
CA MET A 29 -15.33 -5.83 3.34
C MET A 29 -16.46 -6.84 3.27
N LEU A 30 -16.22 -8.03 2.73
CA LEU A 30 -17.23 -9.10 2.76
C LEU A 30 -17.51 -9.58 4.19
N THR A 31 -16.60 -9.36 5.11
CA THR A 31 -16.86 -9.58 6.53
C THR A 31 -17.44 -8.31 7.13
N ILE A 32 -18.43 -8.42 8.01
CA ILE A 32 -19.09 -7.24 8.59
C ILE A 32 -18.11 -6.41 9.39
N ILE A 33 -17.28 -7.05 10.21
CA ILE A 33 -16.28 -6.38 11.04
C ILE A 33 -15.21 -5.75 10.15
N GLY A 34 -14.95 -6.32 8.97
CA GLY A 34 -13.92 -5.83 8.06
C GLY A 34 -14.30 -4.61 7.24
N ILE A 35 -15.56 -4.15 7.27
CA ILE A 35 -15.96 -3.00 6.44
C ILE A 35 -15.13 -1.75 6.72
N PRO A 36 -14.99 -1.27 7.98
CA PRO A 36 -14.16 -0.09 8.22
C PRO A 36 -12.68 -0.32 7.90
N PHE A 37 -12.17 -1.53 8.07
CA PHE A 37 -10.79 -1.85 7.74
C PHE A 37 -10.57 -1.94 6.24
N GLY A 38 -11.54 -2.50 5.50
CA GLY A 38 -11.51 -2.50 4.04
C GLY A 38 -11.54 -1.09 3.46
N MET A 39 -12.28 -0.18 4.08
CA MET A 39 -12.29 1.22 3.67
C MET A 39 -10.90 1.86 3.85
N GLN A 40 -10.18 1.51 4.91
CA GLN A 40 -8.81 1.99 5.10
C GLN A 40 -7.89 1.46 3.99
N THR A 41 -8.00 0.21 3.62
CA THR A 41 -7.17 -0.35 2.55
C THR A 41 -7.56 0.18 1.17
N LEU A 42 -8.82 0.58 0.96
CA LEU A 42 -9.20 1.30 -0.25
C LEU A 42 -8.46 2.64 -0.38
N LYS A 43 -8.25 3.34 0.74
CA LYS A 43 -7.41 4.54 0.73
C LYS A 43 -5.99 4.23 0.30
N LEU A 44 -5.48 3.07 0.71
CA LEU A 44 -4.15 2.63 0.31
C LEU A 44 -4.09 2.25 -1.17
N ALA A 45 -5.20 1.78 -1.75
CA ALA A 45 -5.27 1.61 -3.20
C ALA A 45 -5.07 2.95 -3.91
N GLY A 46 -5.69 4.01 -3.42
CA GLY A 46 -5.47 5.36 -3.94
C GLY A 46 -4.02 5.81 -3.77
N LEU A 47 -3.41 5.53 -2.63
CA LEU A 47 -2.00 5.82 -2.41
C LEU A 47 -1.13 5.05 -3.40
N ALA A 48 -1.42 3.76 -3.66
CA ALA A 48 -0.65 2.95 -4.59
C ALA A 48 -0.76 3.45 -6.03
N LEU A 49 -1.87 4.10 -6.38
CA LEU A 49 -2.01 4.73 -7.71
C LEU A 49 -1.21 6.02 -7.83
N TRP A 50 -1.13 6.82 -6.76
CA TRP A 50 -0.55 8.16 -6.83
C TRP A 50 0.26 8.46 -5.56
N PRO A 51 1.40 7.76 -5.35
CA PRO A 51 2.12 7.82 -4.06
C PRO A 51 3.01 9.04 -3.88
N PHE A 52 3.54 9.61 -4.97
CA PHE A 52 4.48 10.72 -4.84
C PHE A 52 3.74 11.99 -4.40
N GLY A 53 4.29 12.66 -3.41
CA GLY A 53 3.65 13.82 -2.77
C GLY A 53 2.81 13.43 -1.57
N LYS A 54 2.81 12.16 -1.17
CA LYS A 54 2.08 11.67 -0.01
C LYS A 54 3.01 11.04 1.01
N GLU A 55 2.61 11.07 2.26
CA GLU A 55 3.37 10.52 3.36
C GLU A 55 2.45 9.68 4.23
N VAL A 56 2.95 8.57 4.76
CA VAL A 56 2.21 7.68 5.64
C VAL A 56 2.75 7.84 7.04
N ARG A 57 1.88 8.08 8.00
CA ARG A 57 2.24 8.23 9.41
C ARG A 57 1.39 7.30 10.27
N SER A 58 1.92 6.93 11.43
CA SER A 58 1.14 6.18 12.40
C SER A 58 0.05 7.08 12.98
N GLY A 59 -1.20 6.62 12.90
CA GLY A 59 -2.33 7.35 13.43
C GLY A 59 -2.51 7.12 14.93
N ASN A 60 -3.42 7.89 15.52
CA ASN A 60 -3.71 7.81 16.96
C ASN A 60 -4.37 6.50 17.36
N ARG A 61 -4.86 5.73 16.40
CA ARG A 61 -5.55 4.46 16.64
C ARG A 61 -4.68 3.23 16.44
N SER A 62 -3.37 3.40 16.39
CA SER A 62 -2.47 2.32 15.99
C SER A 62 -2.24 1.25 17.05
N GLY A 63 -2.75 1.41 18.26
CA GLY A 63 -2.39 0.59 19.42
C GLY A 63 -3.49 -0.33 19.95
N GLY A 64 -4.45 -0.78 19.29
CA GLY A 64 -5.48 -1.66 19.84
C GLY A 64 -5.27 -3.12 19.47
N CYS A 65 -5.75 -4.03 20.33
CA CYS A 65 -5.73 -5.45 20.05
C CYS A 65 -6.47 -5.77 18.74
N LEU A 66 -7.59 -5.07 18.49
CA LEU A 66 -8.35 -5.25 17.26
C LEU A 66 -7.51 -4.91 16.04
N TYR A 67 -6.72 -3.82 16.10
CA TYR A 67 -5.85 -3.44 14.99
C TYR A 67 -4.78 -4.49 14.72
N ILE A 68 -4.22 -5.06 15.78
CA ILE A 68 -3.22 -6.14 15.64
C ILE A 68 -3.85 -7.36 14.96
N LEU A 69 -5.02 -7.78 15.40
CA LEU A 69 -5.72 -8.92 14.80
C LEU A 69 -6.08 -8.66 13.36
N MET A 70 -6.54 -7.44 13.04
CA MET A 70 -6.92 -7.11 11.67
C MET A 70 -5.70 -7.00 10.76
N ASN A 71 -4.56 -6.52 11.24
CA ASN A 71 -3.34 -6.53 10.47
C ASN A 71 -2.87 -7.95 10.17
N ILE A 72 -2.98 -8.85 11.13
CA ILE A 72 -2.64 -10.26 10.92
C ILE A 72 -3.57 -10.88 9.88
N LEU A 73 -4.87 -10.65 9.98
CA LEU A 73 -5.84 -11.14 9.01
C LEU A 73 -5.53 -10.60 7.61
N TRP A 74 -5.21 -9.31 7.52
CA TRP A 74 -4.89 -8.67 6.25
C TRP A 74 -3.67 -9.32 5.56
N ILE A 75 -2.64 -9.70 6.32
CA ILE A 75 -1.47 -10.34 5.75
C ILE A 75 -1.88 -11.59 4.95
N PHE A 76 -2.81 -12.38 5.48
CA PHE A 76 -3.27 -13.59 4.78
C PHE A 76 -4.18 -13.27 3.61
N LEU A 77 -5.01 -12.22 3.70
CA LEU A 77 -5.93 -11.85 2.62
C LEU A 77 -5.27 -11.20 1.42
N GLY A 78 -4.26 -10.38 1.66
CA GLY A 78 -3.65 -9.67 0.56
C GLY A 78 -2.31 -9.03 0.88
N GLY A 79 -2.04 -8.73 2.15
CA GLY A 79 -0.85 -7.98 2.52
C GLY A 79 0.45 -8.62 2.09
N ILE A 80 0.58 -9.94 2.27
CA ILE A 80 1.81 -10.65 1.88
C ILE A 80 2.01 -10.58 0.36
N TRP A 81 0.95 -10.74 -0.42
CA TRP A 81 1.03 -10.71 -1.88
C TRP A 81 1.39 -9.33 -2.39
N ILE A 82 0.78 -8.29 -1.81
CA ILE A 82 1.08 -6.90 -2.16
C ILE A 82 2.52 -6.57 -1.78
N CYS A 83 2.95 -6.98 -0.59
CA CYS A 83 4.33 -6.80 -0.13
C CYS A 83 5.32 -7.45 -1.11
N LEU A 84 5.07 -8.69 -1.50
CA LEU A 84 5.93 -9.40 -2.45
C LEU A 84 5.99 -8.68 -3.80
N ALA A 85 4.85 -8.20 -4.30
CA ALA A 85 4.82 -7.45 -5.54
C ALA A 85 5.67 -6.18 -5.45
N HIS A 86 5.54 -5.43 -4.35
CA HIS A 86 6.37 -4.24 -4.15
C HIS A 86 7.86 -4.59 -4.08
N LEU A 87 8.22 -5.69 -3.42
CA LEU A 87 9.62 -6.11 -3.32
C LEU A 87 10.18 -6.49 -4.69
N VAL A 88 9.41 -7.20 -5.51
CA VAL A 88 9.83 -7.62 -6.85
C VAL A 88 9.99 -6.40 -7.76
N PHE A 89 8.97 -5.53 -7.83
CA PHE A 89 9.07 -4.31 -8.63
C PHE A 89 10.19 -3.42 -8.14
N GLY A 90 10.33 -3.29 -6.82
CA GLY A 90 11.40 -2.48 -6.24
C GLY A 90 12.78 -2.97 -6.61
N ALA A 91 13.01 -4.28 -6.52
CA ALA A 91 14.30 -4.86 -6.87
C ALA A 91 14.63 -4.66 -8.34
N ILE A 92 13.67 -4.93 -9.22
CA ILE A 92 13.85 -4.76 -10.68
C ILE A 92 14.18 -3.31 -11.01
N LEU A 93 13.43 -2.36 -10.44
CA LEU A 93 13.62 -0.94 -10.72
C LEU A 93 14.94 -0.42 -10.15
N CYS A 94 15.38 -0.92 -9.00
CA CYS A 94 16.64 -0.49 -8.41
C CYS A 94 17.87 -0.98 -9.19
N ILE A 95 17.72 -2.04 -9.98
CA ILE A 95 18.80 -2.49 -10.87
C ILE A 95 19.04 -1.45 -11.97
N THR A 96 18.01 -0.73 -12.40
CA THR A 96 18.15 0.35 -13.35
C THR A 96 18.43 1.65 -12.59
N ILE A 97 19.36 2.46 -13.08
CA ILE A 97 19.72 3.71 -12.41
C ILE A 97 18.55 4.67 -12.38
N ILE A 98 17.81 4.80 -13.48
CA ILE A 98 16.66 5.70 -13.60
C ILE A 98 15.51 5.24 -12.71
N GLY A 99 15.38 3.94 -12.49
CA GLY A 99 14.31 3.36 -11.70
C GLY A 99 14.51 3.41 -10.18
N ILE A 100 15.68 3.83 -9.67
CA ILE A 100 15.96 3.81 -8.24
C ILE A 100 14.91 4.56 -7.41
N PRO A 101 14.49 5.80 -7.73
CA PRO A 101 13.47 6.49 -6.93
C PRO A 101 12.14 5.74 -6.90
N PHE A 102 11.77 5.08 -7.99
CA PHE A 102 10.55 4.27 -8.04
C PHE A 102 10.70 2.97 -7.26
N GLY A 103 11.87 2.33 -7.34
CA GLY A 103 12.16 1.13 -6.56
C GLY A 103 12.13 1.39 -5.06
N LEU A 104 12.71 2.50 -4.62
CA LEU A 104 12.68 2.89 -3.21
C LEU A 104 11.25 3.15 -2.73
N GLN A 105 10.40 3.74 -3.58
CA GLN A 105 9.01 3.96 -3.26
C GLN A 105 8.27 2.63 -3.09
N HIS A 106 8.54 1.65 -3.94
CA HIS A 106 7.99 0.30 -3.77
C HIS A 106 8.41 -0.32 -2.44
N PHE A 107 9.66 -0.17 -2.05
CA PHE A 107 10.12 -0.72 -0.76
C PHE A 107 9.43 -0.06 0.43
N LYS A 108 9.17 1.24 0.37
CA LYS A 108 8.39 1.92 1.42
C LYS A 108 6.98 1.35 1.50
N LEU A 109 6.34 1.14 0.36
CA LEU A 109 4.99 0.63 0.31
C LEU A 109 4.92 -0.85 0.69
N ALA A 110 6.01 -1.61 0.49
CA ALA A 110 6.07 -3.00 0.90
C ALA A 110 5.86 -3.14 2.42
N ALA A 111 6.53 -2.31 3.20
CA ALA A 111 6.37 -2.32 4.65
C ALA A 111 4.95 -1.93 5.06
N LEU A 112 4.38 -0.93 4.39
CA LEU A 112 3.00 -0.51 4.65
C LEU A 112 2.01 -1.63 4.34
N ALA A 113 2.26 -2.41 3.30
CA ALA A 113 1.35 -3.49 2.90
C ALA A 113 1.20 -4.57 3.97
N LEU A 114 2.20 -4.72 4.83
CA LEU A 114 2.12 -5.69 5.92
C LEU A 114 1.34 -5.20 7.13
N SER A 115 1.22 -3.88 7.32
CA SER A 115 0.55 -3.31 8.48
C SER A 115 -0.17 -2.01 8.11
N PRO A 116 -1.28 -2.08 7.35
CA PRO A 116 -1.97 -0.89 6.88
C PRO A 116 -2.87 -0.21 7.91
N PHE A 117 -3.34 -0.97 8.90
CA PHE A 117 -4.32 -0.44 9.84
C PHE A 117 -3.65 0.38 10.92
N GLY A 118 -4.26 1.53 11.24
CA GLY A 118 -3.69 2.49 12.17
C GLY A 118 -2.77 3.51 11.50
N LYS A 119 -2.71 3.55 10.19
CA LYS A 119 -1.89 4.51 9.44
C LYS A 119 -2.75 5.61 8.85
N ASP A 120 -2.18 6.81 8.76
CA ASP A 120 -2.80 7.96 8.10
C ASP A 120 -1.97 8.35 6.88
N ILE A 121 -2.67 8.78 5.83
CA ILE A 121 -2.04 9.25 4.59
C ILE A 121 -2.24 10.76 4.54
N ILE A 122 -1.15 11.49 4.40
CA ILE A 122 -1.19 12.95 4.31
C ILE A 122 -0.51 13.41 3.02
N THR A 123 -0.96 14.56 2.52
CA THR A 123 -0.33 15.20 1.35
C THR A 123 0.78 16.13 1.83
N VAL A 124 1.94 16.02 1.25
CA VAL A 124 3.09 16.86 1.57
C VAL A 124 3.56 17.69 0.38
#